data_e613ef4ae8dc5e91df9499601e7919d4
#
_entry.id   e613ef4ae8dc5e91df9499601e7919d4
#
_cell.length_a   1.000
_cell.length_b   1.000
_cell.length_c   1.000
_cell.angle_alpha   90.00
_cell.angle_beta   90.00
_cell.angle_gamma   90.00
#
_symmetry.space_group_name_H-M   'P 1'
#
loop_
_entity.id
_entity.type
_entity.pdbx_description
1 polymer ?
#
loop_
_entity_poly.entity_id
_entity_poly.type
_entity_poly.pdbx_seq_one_letter_code
_entity_poly.pdbx_strand_id
1 'polypeptide(L)' 'MCVVLDLLVQPDEAQEVSDFFCRAVSGLEGGDLRFTFEQAEGRVRVILTGQEDAVSGILRAYDR' A
#
# COMPACT_ATOMS: atom_id res chain seq x y z
N MET A 1 -10.73 -5.40 -7.28
CA MET A 1 -9.32 -5.54 -7.68
C MET A 1 -8.46 -5.84 -6.47
N CYS A 2 -7.57 -6.79 -6.60
CA CYS A 2 -6.64 -7.15 -5.53
C CYS A 2 -5.22 -7.09 -6.09
N VAL A 3 -4.37 -6.32 -5.43
CA VAL A 3 -2.98 -6.14 -5.86
C VAL A 3 -2.06 -6.47 -4.70
N VAL A 4 -1.03 -7.25 -4.99
CA VAL A 4 0.01 -7.59 -4.03
C VAL A 4 1.32 -6.97 -4.49
N LEU A 5 1.91 -6.18 -3.61
CA LEU A 5 3.21 -5.55 -3.87
C LEU A 5 4.25 -6.16 -2.94
N ASP A 6 5.31 -6.68 -3.53
CA ASP A 6 6.47 -7.14 -2.76
C ASP A 6 7.60 -6.15 -2.97
N LEU A 7 8.00 -5.50 -1.91
CA LEU A 7 9.01 -4.45 -1.99
C LEU A 7 10.25 -4.88 -1.21
N LEU A 8 11.40 -4.72 -1.82
CA LEU A 8 12.67 -4.93 -1.14
C LEU A 8 13.07 -3.59 -0.55
N VAL A 9 12.99 -3.48 0.77
CA VAL A 9 13.27 -2.21 1.44
C VAL A 9 14.15 -2.45 2.65
N GLN A 10 14.85 -1.41 3.06
CA GLN A 10 15.61 -1.43 4.30
C GLN A 10 14.66 -1.18 5.48
N PRO A 11 15.04 -1.58 6.70
CA PRO A 11 14.15 -1.43 7.86
C PRO A 11 13.63 -0.01 8.08
N ASP A 12 14.45 1.00 7.82
CA ASP A 12 14.03 2.38 7.98
C ASP A 12 13.05 2.82 6.88
N GLU A 13 13.16 2.24 5.70
CA GLU A 13 12.23 2.54 4.61
C GLU A 13 10.88 1.87 4.80
N ALA A 14 10.83 0.77 5.53
CA ALA A 14 9.58 0.06 5.77
C ALA A 14 8.54 0.95 6.46
N GLN A 15 8.99 1.77 7.41
CA GLN A 15 8.09 2.69 8.10
C GLN A 15 7.52 3.73 7.16
N GLU A 16 8.33 4.24 6.26
CA GLU A 16 7.87 5.22 5.27
C GLU A 16 6.84 4.63 4.32
N VAL A 17 7.06 3.39 3.89
CA VAL A 17 6.11 2.70 3.03
C VAL A 17 4.78 2.51 3.75
N SER A 18 4.83 2.05 4.99
CA SER A 18 3.62 1.87 5.79
C SER A 18 2.86 3.18 5.97
N ASP A 19 3.56 4.25 6.30
CA ASP A 19 2.94 5.56 6.49
C ASP A 19 2.29 6.05 5.20
N PHE A 20 2.95 5.86 4.08
CA PHE A 20 2.40 6.28 2.80
C PHE A 20 1.06 5.59 2.52
N PHE A 21 1.03 4.26 2.64
CA PHE A 21 -0.20 3.53 2.34
C PHE A 21 -1.30 3.78 3.36
N CYS A 22 -0.95 3.94 4.63
CA CYS A 22 -1.94 4.30 5.64
C CYS A 22 -2.61 5.63 5.33
N ARG A 23 -1.83 6.63 4.94
CA ARG A 23 -2.37 7.94 4.59
C ARG A 23 -3.21 7.88 3.33
N ALA A 24 -2.74 7.14 2.33
CA ALA A 24 -3.46 7.01 1.08
C ALA A 24 -4.82 6.36 1.27
N VAL A 25 -4.86 5.29 2.06
CA VAL A 25 -6.12 4.59 2.34
C VAL A 25 -7.04 5.45 3.19
N SER A 26 -6.51 6.13 4.19
CA SER A 26 -7.31 6.99 5.06
C SER A 26 -7.90 8.18 4.33
N GLY A 27 -7.25 8.64 3.27
CA GLY A 27 -7.71 9.77 2.48
C GLY A 27 -8.85 9.44 1.54
N LEU A 28 -9.17 8.17 1.35
CA LEU A 28 -10.25 7.76 0.46
C LEU A 28 -11.56 7.62 1.23
N GLU A 29 -12.55 8.37 0.81
CA GLU A 29 -13.87 8.32 1.45
C GLU A 29 -14.76 7.28 0.79
N GLY A 30 -15.53 6.58 1.63
CA GLY A 30 -16.59 5.70 1.17
C GLY A 30 -16.16 4.50 0.36
N GLY A 31 -14.90 4.16 0.39
CA GLY A 31 -14.40 3.04 -0.37
C GLY A 31 -14.38 1.75 0.42
N ASP A 32 -14.53 0.64 -0.29
CA ASP A 32 -14.35 -0.68 0.29
C ASP A 32 -12.89 -1.10 0.22
N LEU A 33 -12.02 -0.12 0.25
CA LEU A 33 -10.59 -0.36 0.12
C LEU A 33 -10.03 -0.97 1.40
N ARG A 34 -9.36 -2.08 1.25
CA ARG A 34 -8.69 -2.75 2.36
C ARG A 34 -7.19 -2.74 2.12
N PHE A 35 -6.48 -2.63 3.21
CA PHE A 35 -5.03 -2.53 3.18
C PHE A 35 -4.47 -3.49 4.20
N THR A 36 -3.57 -4.34 3.74
CA THR A 36 -2.84 -5.27 4.61
C THR A 36 -1.36 -5.03 4.42
N PHE A 37 -0.64 -4.92 5.52
CA PHE A 37 0.78 -4.67 5.51
C PHE A 37 1.47 -5.77 6.28
N GLU A 38 2.40 -6.45 5.61
CA GLU A 38 3.21 -7.49 6.24
C GLU A 38 4.67 -7.11 6.10
N GLN A 39 5.40 -7.17 7.20
CA GLN A 39 6.83 -6.88 7.19
C GLN A 39 7.60 -8.14 7.54
N ALA A 40 8.53 -8.47 6.68
CA ALA A 40 9.47 -9.54 6.92
C ALA A 40 10.88 -8.97 6.77
N GLU A 41 11.88 -9.74 7.12
CA GLU A 41 13.24 -9.28 7.05
C GLU A 41 13.64 -8.91 5.63
N GLY A 42 13.93 -7.64 5.41
CA GLY A 42 14.32 -7.13 4.10
C GLY A 42 13.20 -7.01 3.08
N ARG A 43 11.95 -7.27 3.50
CA ARG A 43 10.81 -7.23 2.59
C ARG A 43 9.58 -6.63 3.25
N VAL A 44 8.80 -5.97 2.43
CA VAL A 44 7.48 -5.48 2.83
C VAL A 44 6.49 -5.96 1.78
N ARG A 45 5.41 -6.58 2.25
CA ARG A 45 4.32 -7.01 1.39
C ARG A 45 3.10 -6.15 1.69
N VAL A 46 2.60 -5.50 0.67
CA VAL A 46 1.41 -4.67 0.77
C VAL A 46 0.33 -5.29 -0.10
N ILE A 47 -0.84 -5.53 0.50
CA ILE A 47 -1.97 -6.09 -0.22
C ILE A 47 -3.09 -5.06 -0.22
N LEU A 48 -3.47 -4.63 -1.41
CA LEU A 48 -4.55 -3.66 -1.60
C LEU A 48 -5.72 -4.36 -2.27
N THR A 49 -6.89 -4.24 -1.67
CA THR A 49 -8.10 -4.83 -2.21
C THR A 49 -9.20 -3.78 -2.20
N GLY A 50 -9.82 -3.57 -3.34
CA GLY A 50 -10.87 -2.58 -3.45
C GLY A 50 -11.25 -2.33 -4.89
N GLN A 51 -11.90 -1.19 -5.13
CA GLN A 51 -12.28 -0.81 -6.48
C GLN A 51 -11.04 -0.45 -7.30
N GLU A 52 -11.12 -0.76 -8.58
CA GLU A 52 -10.00 -0.56 -9.49
C GLU A 52 -9.48 0.88 -9.49
N ASP A 53 -10.38 1.84 -9.52
CA ASP A 53 -9.99 3.24 -9.56
C ASP A 53 -9.20 3.65 -8.32
N ALA A 54 -9.65 3.20 -7.15
CA ALA A 54 -8.99 3.54 -5.89
C ALA A 54 -7.62 2.89 -5.80
N VAL A 55 -7.54 1.61 -6.13
CA VAL A 55 -6.28 0.88 -6.08
C VAL A 55 -5.28 1.45 -7.08
N SER A 56 -5.73 1.71 -8.30
CA SER A 56 -4.87 2.28 -9.35
C SER A 56 -4.36 3.66 -8.96
N GLY A 57 -5.20 4.47 -8.34
CA GLY A 57 -4.81 5.80 -7.89
C GLY A 57 -3.69 5.75 -6.86
N ILE A 58 -3.80 4.83 -5.91
CA ILE A 58 -2.77 4.66 -4.89
C ILE A 58 -1.45 4.18 -5.51
N LEU A 59 -1.53 3.21 -6.42
CA LEU A 59 -0.33 2.69 -7.08
C LEU A 59 0.38 3.77 -7.88
N ARG A 60 -0.36 4.62 -8.57
CA ARG A 60 0.23 5.72 -9.34
C ARG A 60 0.91 6.74 -8.43
N ALA A 61 0.30 7.01 -7.30
CA ALA A 61 0.89 7.94 -6.34
C ALA A 61 2.18 7.38 -5.75
N TYR A 62 2.24 6.08 -5.55
CA TYR A 62 3.42 5.45 -5.01
C TYR A 62 4.55 5.34 -6.04
N ASP A 63 4.21 5.05 -7.27
CA ASP A 63 5.17 4.88 -8.37
C ASP A 63 5.71 6.25 -8.76
N ARG A 64 6.97 6.48 -8.52
CA ARG A 64 7.63 7.76 -8.77
C ARG A 64 8.50 7.72 -9.99
#